data_d71a9424d3ad13868881a4bb3f6a86eb
#
_entry.id   d71a9424d3ad13868881a4bb3f6a86eb
#
_cell.length_a   1.000
_cell.length_b   1.000
_cell.length_c   1.000
_cell.angle_alpha   90.00
_cell.angle_beta   90.00
_cell.angle_gamma   90.00
#
_symmetry.space_group_name_H-M   'P 1'
#
loop_
_entity.id
_entity.type
_entity.pdbx_description
1 polymer ?
#
loop_
_entity_poly.entity_id
_entity_poly.type
_entity_poly.pdbx_seq_one_letter_code
_entity_poly.pdbx_strand_id
1 'polypeptide(L)'
;NQIIIFLLALFIIADFTFSFFQYYNTPLYGDLASHVLPDKVIQPVFDDPFGFQLLKTGELHSNPNRFFAHLAVAEYFQHIPLWLQKWVNPVNSVYLASAIAKLVVQLLFIYLLSFFISRKANPVKKNFLNAAAIVVPLFQVYGYWSRMGIVDKSVVYTFFYALPLVLLMLFFVPVFIKLLYHRKIKAVHYFFMIPLIVTLPFSGPLVPAVILIVSFLIFLNFFIQSENKNLLKVFESVPISIYILLLPASFWSLYSLFLGFYNSNYSGEMISLGERFARLPEGLFSQVFHSLGFPLMLLFIVLNIYLIKRNKFSG
;
A
#
# COMPACT_ATOMS: atom_id res chain seq x y z
N ASN A 1 28.35 -5.39 -20.42
CA ASN A 1 27.04 -5.63 -19.77
C ASN A 1 27.12 -6.16 -18.33
N GLN A 2 28.05 -7.05 -18.00
CA GLN A 2 28.21 -7.61 -16.64
C GLN A 2 28.68 -6.56 -15.63
N ILE A 3 29.61 -5.69 -16.00
CA ILE A 3 30.10 -4.59 -15.15
C ILE A 3 28.94 -3.67 -14.74
N ILE A 4 28.08 -3.30 -15.68
CA ILE A 4 26.92 -2.44 -15.40
C ILE A 4 25.96 -3.12 -14.43
N ILE A 5 25.67 -4.41 -14.62
CA ILE A 5 24.83 -5.20 -13.71
C ILE A 5 25.43 -5.23 -12.31
N PHE A 6 26.74 -5.45 -12.21
CA PHE A 6 27.46 -5.43 -10.93
C PHE A 6 27.38 -4.07 -10.23
N LEU A 7 27.63 -2.98 -10.96
CA LEU A 7 27.58 -1.61 -10.42
C LEU A 7 26.17 -1.23 -9.95
N LEU A 8 25.14 -1.59 -10.72
CA LEU A 8 23.74 -1.37 -10.31
C LEU A 8 23.37 -2.16 -9.05
N ALA A 9 23.78 -3.43 -8.97
CA ALA A 9 23.56 -4.26 -7.80
C ALA A 9 24.28 -3.69 -6.56
N LEU A 10 25.55 -3.27 -6.73
CA LEU A 10 26.33 -2.65 -5.66
C LEU A 10 25.67 -1.36 -5.16
N PHE A 11 25.21 -0.50 -6.07
CA PHE A 11 24.48 0.72 -5.72
C PHE A 11 23.21 0.44 -4.92
N ILE A 12 22.40 -0.52 -5.37
CA ILE A 12 21.16 -0.93 -4.67
C ILE A 12 21.46 -1.48 -3.28
N ILE A 13 22.48 -2.33 -3.15
CA ILE A 13 22.90 -2.90 -1.86
C ILE A 13 23.42 -1.80 -0.92
N ALA A 14 24.22 -0.87 -1.44
CA ALA A 14 24.73 0.25 -0.64
C ALA A 14 23.60 1.12 -0.10
N ASP A 15 22.57 1.41 -0.93
CA ASP A 15 21.41 2.19 -0.51
C ASP A 15 20.56 1.44 0.55
N PHE A 16 20.33 0.15 0.38
CA PHE A 16 19.65 -0.66 1.42
C PHE A 16 20.42 -0.72 2.73
N THR A 17 21.73 -0.84 2.65
CA THR A 17 22.60 -0.81 3.82
C THR A 17 22.49 0.53 4.55
N PHE A 18 22.55 1.63 3.80
CA PHE A 18 22.36 2.97 4.32
C PHE A 18 20.97 3.14 4.96
N SER A 19 19.89 2.71 4.28
CA SER A 19 18.53 2.75 4.80
C SER A 19 18.40 1.95 6.10
N PHE A 20 19.00 0.75 6.16
CA PHE A 20 18.99 -0.07 7.38
C PHE A 20 19.58 0.67 8.58
N PHE A 21 20.76 1.27 8.42
CA PHE A 21 21.38 2.03 9.51
C PHE A 21 20.59 3.27 9.89
N GLN A 22 19.96 3.95 8.94
CA GLN A 22 19.06 5.05 9.24
C GLN A 22 17.87 4.58 10.09
N TYR A 23 17.24 3.45 9.72
CA TYR A 23 16.10 2.90 10.47
C TYR A 23 16.51 2.44 11.86
N TYR A 24 17.66 1.81 11.99
CA TYR A 24 18.19 1.36 13.26
C TYR A 24 18.48 2.53 14.23
N ASN A 25 18.94 3.66 13.70
CA ASN A 25 19.25 4.86 14.49
C ASN A 25 18.05 5.82 14.63
N THR A 26 16.89 5.48 14.07
CA THR A 26 15.70 6.32 14.22
C THR A 26 15.08 6.11 15.60
N PRO A 27 14.83 7.19 16.38
CA PRO A 27 14.16 7.08 17.68
C PRO A 27 12.82 6.39 17.58
N LEU A 28 12.51 5.55 18.57
CA LEU A 28 11.19 4.89 18.65
C LEU A 28 10.13 5.94 19.02
N TYR A 29 8.98 5.86 18.35
CA TYR A 29 7.86 6.75 18.60
C TYR A 29 6.97 6.21 19.73
N GLY A 30 6.41 7.10 20.56
CA GLY A 30 5.68 6.73 21.78
C GLY A 30 4.44 5.85 21.58
N ASP A 31 3.81 5.93 20.38
CA ASP A 31 2.60 5.16 20.08
C ASP A 31 2.83 3.64 19.99
N LEU A 32 4.09 3.20 19.83
CA LEU A 32 4.38 1.78 19.64
C LEU A 32 3.87 0.94 20.83
N ALA A 33 4.05 1.41 22.05
CA ALA A 33 3.68 0.65 23.26
C ALA A 33 2.18 0.32 23.31
N SER A 34 1.32 1.30 23.01
CA SER A 34 -0.15 1.13 23.00
C SER A 34 -0.66 0.20 21.91
N HIS A 35 0.14 0.02 20.84
CA HIS A 35 -0.20 -0.89 19.74
C HIS A 35 0.32 -2.32 19.97
N VAL A 36 1.42 -2.45 20.70
CA VAL A 36 1.99 -3.77 21.08
C VAL A 36 1.19 -4.43 22.20
N LEU A 37 0.78 -3.62 23.17
CA LEU A 37 -0.10 -4.02 24.26
C LEU A 37 -1.37 -3.14 24.17
N PRO A 38 -2.42 -3.61 23.47
CA PRO A 38 -3.61 -2.82 23.21
C PRO A 38 -4.19 -2.25 24.51
N ASP A 39 -4.32 -0.94 24.55
CA ASP A 39 -4.95 -0.22 25.63
C ASP A 39 -6.50 -0.24 25.49
N LYS A 40 -7.20 0.40 26.41
CA LYS A 40 -8.68 0.47 26.43
C LYS A 40 -9.25 1.12 25.16
N VAL A 41 -8.46 1.90 24.42
CA VAL A 41 -8.90 2.59 23.19
C VAL A 41 -8.78 1.67 21.98
N ILE A 42 -7.76 0.83 21.95
CA ILE A 42 -7.46 -0.06 20.82
C ILE A 42 -8.09 -1.44 21.00
N GLN A 43 -8.22 -1.91 22.25
CA GLN A 43 -8.77 -3.24 22.59
C GLN A 43 -10.11 -3.56 21.90
N PRO A 44 -11.09 -2.62 21.81
CA PRO A 44 -12.36 -2.90 21.15
C PRO A 44 -12.24 -3.34 19.68
N VAL A 45 -11.17 -2.91 18.97
CA VAL A 45 -10.90 -3.34 17.58
C VAL A 45 -10.44 -4.80 17.53
N PHE A 46 -9.77 -5.29 18.58
CA PHE A 46 -9.38 -6.71 18.70
C PHE A 46 -10.56 -7.59 19.10
N ASP A 47 -11.44 -7.08 19.95
CA ASP A 47 -12.62 -7.80 20.43
C ASP A 47 -13.70 -7.94 19.34
N ASP A 48 -13.78 -6.97 18.42
CA ASP A 48 -14.73 -6.95 17.30
C ASP A 48 -14.02 -6.62 15.95
N PRO A 49 -13.22 -7.56 15.39
CA PRO A 49 -12.38 -7.33 14.21
C PRO A 49 -13.11 -6.84 12.97
N PHE A 50 -14.38 -7.19 12.83
CA PHE A 50 -15.22 -6.86 11.69
C PHE A 50 -16.32 -5.86 12.00
N GLY A 51 -16.39 -5.35 13.22
CA GLY A 51 -17.38 -4.35 13.62
C GLY A 51 -18.81 -4.85 13.71
N PHE A 52 -19.04 -6.15 13.92
CA PHE A 52 -20.40 -6.68 14.00
C PHE A 52 -21.13 -6.23 15.27
N GLN A 53 -20.44 -6.20 16.42
CA GLN A 53 -21.01 -5.70 17.67
C GLN A 53 -21.19 -4.19 17.60
N LEU A 54 -20.21 -3.46 17.08
CA LEU A 54 -20.27 -2.03 16.85
C LEU A 54 -21.52 -1.63 16.04
N LEU A 55 -21.84 -2.35 14.97
CA LEU A 55 -23.07 -2.10 14.20
C LEU A 55 -24.35 -2.39 14.98
N LYS A 56 -24.30 -3.36 15.89
CA LYS A 56 -25.45 -3.74 16.71
C LYS A 56 -25.72 -2.74 17.85
N THR A 57 -24.64 -2.24 18.46
CA THR A 57 -24.73 -1.33 19.63
C THR A 57 -24.78 0.13 19.23
N GLY A 58 -24.20 0.49 18.06
CA GLY A 58 -24.01 1.88 17.63
C GLY A 58 -22.90 2.61 18.37
N GLU A 59 -22.07 1.90 19.15
CA GLU A 59 -20.92 2.48 19.86
C GLU A 59 -19.84 2.96 18.89
N LEU A 60 -19.05 3.95 19.34
CA LEU A 60 -17.93 4.48 18.54
C LEU A 60 -16.63 3.82 19.01
N HIS A 61 -15.89 3.24 18.07
CA HIS A 61 -14.57 2.66 18.33
C HIS A 61 -13.47 3.44 17.60
N SER A 62 -12.25 3.45 18.15
CA SER A 62 -11.10 4.05 17.48
C SER A 62 -10.66 3.18 16.29
N ASN A 63 -10.71 3.73 15.08
CA ASN A 63 -10.27 3.06 13.86
C ASN A 63 -10.86 1.66 13.62
N PRO A 64 -12.19 1.47 13.63
CA PRO A 64 -12.83 0.14 13.60
C PRO A 64 -12.54 -0.67 12.34
N ASN A 65 -12.03 -0.05 11.30
CA ASN A 65 -11.66 -0.69 10.03
C ASN A 65 -10.14 -0.91 9.86
N ARG A 66 -9.39 -1.02 10.97
CA ARG A 66 -7.92 -1.16 10.93
C ARG A 66 -7.39 -2.39 11.67
N PHE A 67 -8.23 -3.38 11.88
CA PHE A 67 -7.90 -4.56 12.67
C PHE A 67 -6.59 -5.24 12.22
N PHE A 68 -6.44 -5.56 10.93
CA PHE A 68 -5.25 -6.31 10.47
C PHE A 68 -3.96 -5.50 10.55
N ALA A 69 -4.01 -4.18 10.44
CA ALA A 69 -2.84 -3.35 10.65
C ALA A 69 -2.42 -3.33 12.14
N HIS A 70 -3.38 -3.22 13.06
CA HIS A 70 -3.13 -3.36 14.50
C HIS A 70 -2.59 -4.74 14.86
N LEU A 71 -3.23 -5.80 14.36
CA LEU A 71 -2.78 -7.18 14.57
C LEU A 71 -1.34 -7.38 14.08
N ALA A 72 -1.00 -6.88 12.90
CA ALA A 72 0.34 -7.02 12.35
C ALA A 72 1.41 -6.34 13.21
N VAL A 73 1.14 -5.15 13.77
CA VAL A 73 2.04 -4.47 14.71
C VAL A 73 2.19 -5.30 15.99
N ALA A 74 1.06 -5.68 16.61
CA ALA A 74 1.03 -6.39 17.87
C ALA A 74 1.82 -7.70 17.77
N GLU A 75 1.44 -8.57 16.82
CA GLU A 75 2.09 -9.86 16.61
C GLU A 75 3.58 -9.73 16.30
N TYR A 76 3.94 -8.77 15.46
CA TYR A 76 5.34 -8.58 15.11
C TYR A 76 6.18 -8.17 16.32
N PHE A 77 5.74 -7.16 17.08
CA PHE A 77 6.53 -6.61 18.19
C PHE A 77 6.42 -7.41 19.48
N GLN A 78 5.41 -8.24 19.66
CA GLN A 78 5.35 -9.20 20.76
C GLN A 78 6.33 -10.37 20.57
N HIS A 79 6.71 -10.72 19.34
CA HIS A 79 7.50 -11.91 19.06
C HIS A 79 8.92 -11.62 18.55
N ILE A 80 9.07 -10.75 17.55
CA ILE A 80 10.37 -10.56 16.89
C ILE A 80 11.43 -9.95 17.80
N PRO A 81 11.15 -8.89 18.61
CA PRO A 81 12.14 -8.38 19.54
C PRO A 81 12.61 -9.45 20.55
N LEU A 82 11.69 -10.26 21.09
CA LEU A 82 12.04 -11.34 22.03
C LEU A 82 12.95 -12.38 21.37
N TRP A 83 12.69 -12.73 20.12
CA TRP A 83 13.55 -13.62 19.37
C TRP A 83 14.95 -13.03 19.11
N LEU A 84 15.04 -11.73 18.82
CA LEU A 84 16.29 -11.01 18.58
C LEU A 84 17.13 -10.82 19.86
N GLN A 85 16.53 -10.87 21.06
CA GLN A 85 17.26 -10.83 22.34
C GLN A 85 18.26 -11.95 22.54
N LYS A 86 18.22 -12.99 21.71
CA LYS A 86 19.25 -14.04 21.69
C LYS A 86 20.63 -13.52 21.22
N TRP A 87 20.67 -12.37 20.53
CA TRP A 87 21.89 -11.82 19.94
C TRP A 87 22.19 -10.38 20.38
N VAL A 88 21.18 -9.63 20.82
CA VAL A 88 21.32 -8.24 21.25
C VAL A 88 20.55 -7.99 22.54
N ASN A 89 20.90 -6.90 23.25
CA ASN A 89 20.18 -6.54 24.48
C ASN A 89 18.70 -6.15 24.20
N PRO A 90 17.82 -6.17 25.22
CA PRO A 90 16.39 -5.91 25.05
C PRO A 90 16.04 -4.61 24.33
N VAL A 91 16.74 -3.51 24.65
CA VAL A 91 16.49 -2.22 24.01
C VAL A 91 16.86 -2.26 22.54
N ASN A 92 18.07 -2.72 22.22
CA ASN A 92 18.54 -2.83 20.84
C ASN A 92 17.71 -3.81 20.01
N SER A 93 17.09 -4.83 20.63
CA SER A 93 16.21 -5.76 19.94
C SER A 93 14.98 -5.10 19.34
N VAL A 94 14.42 -4.09 20.01
CA VAL A 94 13.27 -3.32 19.50
C VAL A 94 13.68 -2.42 18.34
N TYR A 95 14.84 -1.75 18.45
CA TYR A 95 15.39 -0.95 17.35
C TYR A 95 15.71 -1.80 16.12
N LEU A 96 16.32 -2.97 16.34
CA LEU A 96 16.65 -3.92 15.27
C LEU A 96 15.38 -4.47 14.61
N ALA A 97 14.37 -4.85 15.38
CA ALA A 97 13.08 -5.27 14.86
C ALA A 97 12.42 -4.17 14.02
N SER A 98 12.45 -2.93 14.51
CA SER A 98 11.92 -1.78 13.75
C SER A 98 12.65 -1.58 12.41
N ALA A 99 13.98 -1.67 12.42
CA ALA A 99 14.78 -1.53 11.20
C ALA A 99 14.52 -2.67 10.20
N ILE A 100 14.40 -3.91 10.69
CA ILE A 100 14.09 -5.08 9.85
C ILE A 100 12.71 -4.91 9.21
N ALA A 101 11.67 -4.55 9.98
CA ALA A 101 10.33 -4.36 9.45
C ALA A 101 10.31 -3.33 8.31
N LYS A 102 10.89 -2.16 8.55
CA LYS A 102 10.98 -1.08 7.56
C LYS A 102 11.74 -1.51 6.31
N LEU A 103 12.90 -2.15 6.49
CA LEU A 103 13.72 -2.61 5.37
C LEU A 103 12.99 -3.67 4.53
N VAL A 104 12.33 -4.65 5.16
CA VAL A 104 11.55 -5.68 4.45
C VAL A 104 10.43 -5.04 3.63
N VAL A 105 9.69 -4.11 4.21
CA VAL A 105 8.62 -3.40 3.49
C VAL A 105 9.19 -2.59 2.33
N GLN A 106 10.31 -1.89 2.52
CA GLN A 106 11.01 -1.15 1.46
C GLN A 106 11.49 -2.07 0.33
N LEU A 107 12.10 -3.21 0.66
CA LEU A 107 12.54 -4.22 -0.32
C LEU A 107 11.39 -4.72 -1.19
N LEU A 108 10.26 -5.06 -0.56
CA LEU A 108 9.06 -5.50 -1.25
C LEU A 108 8.50 -4.41 -2.17
N PHE A 109 8.48 -3.17 -1.69
CA PHE A 109 8.06 -2.03 -2.50
C PHE A 109 8.92 -1.87 -3.73
N ILE A 110 10.24 -1.80 -3.56
CA ILE A 110 11.18 -1.61 -4.66
C ILE A 110 11.08 -2.77 -5.65
N TYR A 111 10.94 -4.01 -5.14
CA TYR A 111 10.73 -5.16 -5.99
C TYR A 111 9.45 -5.03 -6.85
N LEU A 112 8.31 -4.71 -6.23
CA LEU A 112 7.04 -4.57 -6.95
C LEU A 112 7.04 -3.40 -7.93
N LEU A 113 7.55 -2.23 -7.53
CA LEU A 113 7.69 -1.09 -8.43
C LEU A 113 8.60 -1.42 -9.62
N SER A 114 9.75 -2.05 -9.36
CA SER A 114 10.68 -2.47 -10.40
C SER A 114 10.07 -3.51 -11.34
N PHE A 115 9.25 -4.42 -10.80
CA PHE A 115 8.46 -5.36 -11.60
C PHE A 115 7.46 -4.65 -12.51
N PHE A 116 6.67 -3.71 -11.97
CA PHE A 116 5.68 -2.97 -12.77
C PHE A 116 6.35 -2.11 -13.85
N ILE A 117 7.47 -1.45 -13.54
CA ILE A 117 8.21 -0.60 -14.49
C ILE A 117 8.88 -1.44 -15.57
N SER A 118 9.66 -2.46 -15.16
CA SER A 118 10.48 -3.26 -16.10
C SER A 118 9.69 -4.34 -16.83
N ARG A 119 8.51 -4.71 -16.30
CA ARG A 119 7.71 -5.86 -16.72
C ARG A 119 8.47 -7.18 -16.67
N LYS A 120 9.48 -7.29 -15.82
CA LYS A 120 10.31 -8.48 -15.61
C LYS A 120 10.33 -8.82 -14.13
N ALA A 121 10.05 -10.08 -13.79
CA ALA A 121 10.08 -10.56 -12.40
C ALA A 121 11.49 -10.95 -11.93
N ASN A 122 12.42 -11.18 -12.85
CA ASN A 122 13.78 -11.61 -12.50
C ASN A 122 14.64 -10.41 -12.09
N PRO A 123 15.06 -10.32 -10.79
CA PRO A 123 15.80 -9.19 -10.25
C PRO A 123 17.22 -9.05 -10.80
N VAL A 124 17.79 -10.11 -11.40
CA VAL A 124 19.14 -10.08 -11.99
C VAL A 124 19.14 -9.50 -13.41
N LYS A 125 18.00 -9.31 -14.02
CA LYS A 125 17.92 -8.74 -15.39
C LYS A 125 18.21 -7.24 -15.36
N LYS A 126 19.04 -6.77 -16.31
CA LYS A 126 19.47 -5.36 -16.43
C LYS A 126 18.29 -4.37 -16.35
N ASN A 127 17.18 -4.64 -17.04
CA ASN A 127 16.02 -3.73 -17.03
C ASN A 127 15.35 -3.65 -15.64
N PHE A 128 15.33 -4.75 -14.88
CA PHE A 128 14.86 -4.74 -13.51
C PHE A 128 15.78 -3.94 -12.59
N LEU A 129 17.09 -4.18 -12.68
CA LEU A 129 18.09 -3.45 -11.90
C LEU A 129 18.12 -1.96 -12.24
N ASN A 130 17.96 -1.58 -13.51
CA ASN A 130 17.81 -0.18 -13.89
C ASN A 130 16.59 0.46 -13.22
N ALA A 131 15.42 -0.23 -13.25
CA ALA A 131 14.22 0.27 -12.59
C ALA A 131 14.43 0.39 -11.08
N ALA A 132 15.02 -0.64 -10.44
CA ALA A 132 15.32 -0.62 -9.02
C ALA A 132 16.27 0.52 -8.63
N ALA A 133 17.34 0.72 -9.40
CA ALA A 133 18.32 1.78 -9.14
C ALA A 133 17.74 3.20 -9.27
N ILE A 134 16.69 3.39 -10.09
CA ILE A 134 15.98 4.67 -10.19
C ILE A 134 15.01 4.84 -8.99
N VAL A 135 14.40 3.74 -8.54
CA VAL A 135 13.39 3.77 -7.48
C VAL A 135 14.00 3.86 -6.09
N VAL A 136 15.12 3.16 -5.85
CA VAL A 136 15.78 3.04 -4.53
C VAL A 136 16.01 4.40 -3.85
N PRO A 137 16.56 5.45 -4.49
CA PRO A 137 16.82 6.73 -3.83
C PRO A 137 15.56 7.47 -3.39
N LEU A 138 14.39 7.13 -3.94
CA LEU A 138 13.12 7.76 -3.56
C LEU A 138 12.67 7.37 -2.15
N PHE A 139 13.28 6.33 -1.57
CA PHE A 139 12.98 5.82 -0.23
C PHE A 139 13.96 6.29 0.84
N GLN A 140 14.82 7.25 0.55
CA GLN A 140 15.72 7.79 1.56
C GLN A 140 14.95 8.57 2.62
N VAL A 141 15.15 8.20 3.89
CA VAL A 141 14.39 8.75 5.02
C VAL A 141 14.95 10.09 5.48
N TYR A 142 16.24 10.33 5.32
CA TYR A 142 16.89 11.54 5.80
C TYR A 142 16.36 12.78 5.07
N GLY A 143 15.79 13.71 5.84
CA GLY A 143 15.15 14.92 5.31
C GLY A 143 13.69 14.75 4.87
N TYR A 144 13.17 13.54 4.83
CA TYR A 144 11.75 13.31 4.63
C TYR A 144 10.99 13.51 5.96
N TRP A 145 10.43 14.68 6.13
CA TRP A 145 9.34 14.87 7.07
C TRP A 145 8.09 14.26 6.44
N SER A 146 7.84 13.02 6.78
CA SER A 146 6.77 12.30 6.13
C SER A 146 5.43 12.73 6.69
N ARG A 147 4.66 13.37 5.87
CA ARG A 147 3.21 13.27 5.95
C ARG A 147 2.84 11.99 5.21
N MET A 148 2.73 10.87 5.92
CA MET A 148 2.43 9.54 5.37
C MET A 148 3.47 9.02 4.36
N GLY A 149 4.74 9.25 4.62
CA GLY A 149 5.81 8.63 3.85
C GLY A 149 5.69 7.10 3.92
N ILE A 150 6.01 6.46 2.81
CA ILE A 150 6.05 4.99 2.68
C ILE A 150 6.92 4.38 3.76
N VAL A 151 7.93 5.13 4.22
CA VAL A 151 8.80 4.79 5.33
C VAL A 151 8.80 5.96 6.30
N ASP A 152 7.95 5.89 7.31
CA ASP A 152 7.81 6.90 8.34
C ASP A 152 8.81 6.72 9.47
N LYS A 153 9.06 7.78 10.26
CA LYS A 153 9.80 7.69 11.53
C LYS A 153 9.10 6.73 12.50
N SER A 154 7.78 6.77 12.56
CA SER A 154 6.99 5.82 13.32
C SER A 154 6.95 4.47 12.61
N VAL A 155 7.44 3.43 13.27
CA VAL A 155 7.33 2.06 12.77
C VAL A 155 5.87 1.60 12.72
N VAL A 156 4.99 2.13 13.55
CA VAL A 156 3.55 1.87 13.52
C VAL A 156 2.96 2.25 12.15
N TYR A 157 3.38 3.39 11.59
CA TYR A 157 2.92 3.83 10.28
C TYR A 157 3.45 2.97 9.12
N THR A 158 4.59 2.31 9.32
CA THR A 158 5.04 1.28 8.37
C THR A 158 4.00 0.16 8.24
N PHE A 159 3.41 -0.28 9.37
CA PHE A 159 2.36 -1.31 9.37
C PHE A 159 0.98 -0.78 8.95
N PHE A 160 0.69 0.50 9.23
CA PHE A 160 -0.62 1.09 8.95
C PHE A 160 -0.78 1.57 7.51
N TYR A 161 0.31 1.92 6.84
CA TYR A 161 0.27 2.51 5.50
C TYR A 161 1.17 1.77 4.51
N ALA A 162 2.46 1.61 4.81
CA ALA A 162 3.41 1.06 3.86
C ALA A 162 3.17 -0.43 3.60
N LEU A 163 3.02 -1.25 4.63
CA LEU A 163 2.74 -2.67 4.49
C LEU A 163 1.41 -2.94 3.77
N PRO A 164 0.28 -2.32 4.16
CA PRO A 164 -0.97 -2.47 3.41
C PRO A 164 -0.86 -2.06 1.95
N LEU A 165 -0.11 -1.00 1.63
CA LEU A 165 0.10 -0.58 0.24
C LEU A 165 0.93 -1.61 -0.55
N VAL A 166 1.97 -2.19 0.05
CA VAL A 166 2.73 -3.31 -0.57
C VAL A 166 1.81 -4.51 -0.84
N LEU A 167 1.01 -4.90 0.14
CA LEU A 167 0.05 -6.00 0.00
C LEU A 167 -1.01 -5.69 -1.06
N LEU A 168 -1.46 -4.45 -1.13
CA LEU A 168 -2.39 -3.97 -2.17
C LEU A 168 -1.75 -4.07 -3.57
N MET A 169 -0.50 -3.63 -3.72
CA MET A 169 0.23 -3.78 -4.98
C MET A 169 0.37 -5.27 -5.36
N LEU A 170 0.69 -6.13 -4.38
CA LEU A 170 0.77 -7.57 -4.58
C LEU A 170 -0.58 -8.15 -5.01
N PHE A 171 -1.68 -7.72 -4.40
CA PHE A 171 -3.04 -8.11 -4.77
C PHE A 171 -3.35 -7.80 -6.23
N PHE A 172 -2.89 -6.66 -6.76
CA PHE A 172 -3.13 -6.28 -8.14
C PHE A 172 -2.17 -6.93 -9.16
N VAL A 173 -1.07 -7.60 -8.74
CA VAL A 173 -0.13 -8.27 -9.66
C VAL A 173 -0.83 -9.24 -10.62
N PRO A 174 -1.68 -10.20 -10.18
CA PRO A 174 -2.33 -11.12 -11.12
C PRO A 174 -3.33 -10.43 -12.04
N VAL A 175 -4.00 -9.38 -11.56
CA VAL A 175 -4.90 -8.55 -12.39
C VAL A 175 -4.09 -7.82 -13.47
N PHE A 176 -2.97 -7.21 -13.10
CA PHE A 176 -2.04 -6.56 -14.01
C PHE A 176 -1.50 -7.53 -15.08
N ILE A 177 -1.08 -8.74 -14.67
CA ILE A 177 -0.61 -9.78 -15.57
C ILE A 177 -1.72 -10.20 -16.55
N LYS A 178 -2.95 -10.34 -16.05
CA LYS A 178 -4.10 -10.71 -16.88
C LYS A 178 -4.43 -9.64 -17.92
N LEU A 179 -4.46 -8.37 -17.51
CA LEU A 179 -4.85 -7.25 -18.37
C LEU A 179 -3.78 -6.92 -19.42
N LEU A 180 -2.49 -6.87 -19.02
CA LEU A 180 -1.42 -6.43 -19.92
C LEU A 180 -0.81 -7.55 -20.75
N TYR A 181 -0.80 -8.79 -20.25
CA TYR A 181 -0.18 -9.91 -20.95
C TYR A 181 -1.17 -10.95 -21.44
N HIS A 182 -2.46 -10.75 -21.20
CA HIS A 182 -3.54 -11.69 -21.53
C HIS A 182 -3.29 -13.12 -21.03
N ARG A 183 -2.46 -13.27 -19.96
CA ARG A 183 -2.13 -14.57 -19.35
C ARG A 183 -3.21 -14.99 -18.35
N LYS A 184 -3.43 -16.31 -18.27
CA LYS A 184 -4.35 -16.87 -17.26
C LYS A 184 -3.78 -16.67 -15.85
N ILE A 185 -4.64 -16.27 -14.90
CA ILE A 185 -4.31 -16.24 -13.47
C ILE A 185 -4.20 -17.70 -13.02
N LYS A 186 -3.06 -18.09 -12.45
CA LYS A 186 -2.81 -19.46 -11.98
C LYS A 186 -3.51 -19.68 -10.62
N ALA A 187 -3.89 -20.92 -10.32
CA ALA A 187 -4.52 -21.29 -9.05
C ALA A 187 -3.72 -20.81 -7.82
N VAL A 188 -2.39 -20.88 -7.87
CA VAL A 188 -1.52 -20.40 -6.79
C VAL A 188 -1.73 -18.92 -6.48
N HIS A 189 -2.05 -18.07 -7.46
CA HIS A 189 -2.33 -16.66 -7.19
C HIS A 189 -3.62 -16.51 -6.38
N TYR A 190 -4.66 -17.28 -6.66
CA TYR A 190 -5.89 -17.22 -5.87
C TYR A 190 -5.65 -17.62 -4.42
N PHE A 191 -4.83 -18.64 -4.18
CA PHE A 191 -4.47 -19.06 -2.83
C PHE A 191 -3.89 -17.91 -1.99
N PHE A 192 -2.99 -17.11 -2.59
CA PHE A 192 -2.42 -15.95 -1.90
C PHE A 192 -3.34 -14.72 -1.90
N MET A 193 -4.23 -14.59 -2.89
CA MET A 193 -5.11 -13.42 -2.99
C MET A 193 -6.36 -13.52 -2.12
N ILE A 194 -6.89 -14.73 -1.88
CA ILE A 194 -8.09 -14.92 -1.05
C ILE A 194 -7.94 -14.32 0.36
N PRO A 195 -6.86 -14.56 1.12
CA PRO A 195 -6.65 -13.87 2.39
C PRO A 195 -6.63 -12.34 2.24
N LEU A 196 -6.01 -11.82 1.17
CA LEU A 196 -5.91 -10.37 0.93
C LEU A 196 -7.25 -9.72 0.61
N ILE A 197 -8.23 -10.47 0.06
CA ILE A 197 -9.60 -9.99 -0.17
C ILE A 197 -10.25 -9.51 1.14
N VAL A 198 -9.95 -10.18 2.24
CA VAL A 198 -10.50 -9.84 3.56
C VAL A 198 -9.57 -8.91 4.33
N THR A 199 -8.26 -9.19 4.35
CA THR A 199 -7.32 -8.44 5.19
C THR A 199 -7.10 -7.01 4.71
N LEU A 200 -7.05 -6.77 3.39
CA LEU A 200 -6.81 -5.45 2.85
C LEU A 200 -7.88 -4.43 3.21
N PRO A 201 -9.18 -4.69 3.03
CA PRO A 201 -10.23 -3.74 3.42
C PRO A 201 -10.18 -3.32 4.89
N PHE A 202 -9.75 -4.21 5.80
CA PHE A 202 -9.64 -3.93 7.23
C PHE A 202 -8.21 -3.58 7.70
N SER A 203 -7.39 -3.07 6.78
CA SER A 203 -6.03 -2.56 7.08
C SER A 203 -5.96 -1.03 7.11
N GLY A 204 -7.13 -0.35 7.15
CA GLY A 204 -7.25 1.11 7.23
C GLY A 204 -7.98 1.72 6.03
N PRO A 205 -8.48 2.96 6.14
CA PRO A 205 -9.46 3.54 5.22
C PRO A 205 -8.92 3.83 3.81
N LEU A 206 -7.61 3.98 3.62
CA LEU A 206 -7.03 4.29 2.31
C LEU A 206 -7.08 3.09 1.36
N VAL A 207 -6.85 1.89 1.89
CA VAL A 207 -6.78 0.67 1.08
C VAL A 207 -8.11 0.34 0.40
N PRO A 208 -9.25 0.28 1.11
CA PRO A 208 -10.54 0.02 0.49
C PRO A 208 -10.92 1.09 -0.54
N ALA A 209 -10.59 2.36 -0.30
CA ALA A 209 -10.83 3.42 -1.27
C ALA A 209 -10.06 3.16 -2.59
N VAL A 210 -8.79 2.76 -2.51
CA VAL A 210 -7.99 2.44 -3.70
C VAL A 210 -8.52 1.19 -4.41
N ILE A 211 -8.93 0.14 -3.68
CA ILE A 211 -9.55 -1.05 -4.28
C ILE A 211 -10.76 -0.66 -5.12
N LEU A 212 -11.66 0.17 -4.57
CA LEU A 212 -12.86 0.61 -5.27
C LEU A 212 -12.54 1.46 -6.50
N ILE A 213 -11.64 2.43 -6.37
CA ILE A 213 -11.23 3.30 -7.48
C ILE A 213 -10.59 2.47 -8.60
N VAL A 214 -9.65 1.58 -8.28
CA VAL A 214 -8.98 0.77 -9.30
C VAL A 214 -9.94 -0.22 -9.95
N SER A 215 -10.85 -0.84 -9.17
CA SER A 215 -11.90 -1.70 -9.71
C SER A 215 -12.81 -0.96 -10.68
N PHE A 216 -13.23 0.25 -10.31
CA PHE A 216 -14.00 1.13 -11.17
C PHE A 216 -13.26 1.51 -12.45
N LEU A 217 -11.97 1.89 -12.35
CA LEU A 217 -11.16 2.23 -13.53
C LEU A 217 -10.95 1.05 -14.47
N ILE A 218 -10.77 -0.15 -13.94
CA ILE A 218 -10.69 -1.37 -14.74
C ILE A 218 -11.99 -1.58 -15.50
N PHE A 219 -13.14 -1.50 -14.82
CA PHE A 219 -14.44 -1.62 -15.46
C PHE A 219 -14.68 -0.52 -16.52
N LEU A 220 -14.34 0.72 -16.19
CA LEU A 220 -14.43 1.86 -17.10
C LEU A 220 -13.57 1.66 -18.35
N ASN A 221 -12.38 1.07 -18.22
CA ASN A 221 -11.53 0.74 -19.37
C ASN A 221 -12.21 -0.28 -20.30
N PHE A 222 -12.84 -1.33 -19.76
CA PHE A 222 -13.62 -2.28 -20.57
C PHE A 222 -14.84 -1.60 -21.25
N PHE A 223 -15.50 -0.69 -20.53
CA PHE A 223 -16.61 0.09 -21.08
C PHE A 223 -16.18 0.97 -22.23
N ILE A 224 -15.05 1.66 -22.11
CA ILE A 224 -14.51 2.55 -23.16
C ILE A 224 -14.11 1.74 -24.40
N GLN A 225 -13.50 0.56 -24.22
CA GLN A 225 -13.05 -0.31 -25.32
C GLN A 225 -14.19 -1.07 -26.00
N SER A 226 -15.35 -1.17 -25.38
CA SER A 226 -16.50 -1.85 -25.95
C SER A 226 -17.11 -1.05 -27.11
N GLU A 227 -17.25 -1.66 -28.29
CA GLU A 227 -17.93 -1.07 -29.43
C GLU A 227 -19.41 -0.79 -29.13
N ASN A 228 -20.02 -1.71 -28.38
CA ASN A 228 -21.40 -1.58 -27.97
C ASN A 228 -21.47 -1.12 -26.50
N LYS A 229 -21.81 0.16 -26.28
CA LYS A 229 -21.88 0.81 -24.96
C LYS A 229 -22.99 0.24 -24.05
N ASN A 230 -23.45 -0.99 -24.31
CA ASN A 230 -24.40 -1.70 -23.46
C ASN A 230 -23.68 -2.26 -22.22
N LEU A 231 -24.09 -1.84 -21.03
CA LEU A 231 -23.50 -2.26 -19.76
C LEU A 231 -23.46 -3.78 -19.59
N LEU A 232 -24.53 -4.50 -19.98
CA LEU A 232 -24.58 -5.97 -19.88
C LEU A 232 -23.48 -6.62 -20.71
N LYS A 233 -23.28 -6.19 -21.95
CA LYS A 233 -22.21 -6.71 -22.82
C LYS A 233 -20.81 -6.37 -22.28
N VAL A 234 -20.66 -5.21 -21.65
CA VAL A 234 -19.40 -4.83 -20.98
C VAL A 234 -19.13 -5.76 -19.80
N PHE A 235 -20.14 -6.05 -18.98
CA PHE A 235 -20.02 -7.02 -17.90
C PHE A 235 -19.60 -8.41 -18.41
N GLU A 236 -20.16 -8.88 -19.51
CA GLU A 236 -19.80 -10.16 -20.14
C GLU A 236 -18.36 -10.15 -20.68
N SER A 237 -17.84 -9.01 -21.12
CA SER A 237 -16.49 -8.88 -21.67
C SER A 237 -15.37 -8.95 -20.63
N VAL A 238 -15.67 -8.63 -19.35
CA VAL A 238 -14.70 -8.68 -18.27
C VAL A 238 -14.42 -10.14 -17.89
N PRO A 239 -13.16 -10.60 -17.89
CA PRO A 239 -12.83 -11.97 -17.53
C PRO A 239 -13.33 -12.36 -16.13
N ILE A 240 -13.97 -13.51 -15.98
CA ILE A 240 -14.47 -14.05 -14.71
C ILE A 240 -13.39 -14.07 -13.61
N SER A 241 -12.12 -14.30 -13.99
CA SER A 241 -10.98 -14.29 -13.09
C SER A 241 -10.74 -12.94 -12.41
N ILE A 242 -11.15 -11.83 -13.03
CA ILE A 242 -11.08 -10.49 -12.46
C ILE A 242 -12.25 -10.29 -11.49
N TYR A 243 -13.45 -10.74 -11.86
CA TYR A 243 -14.61 -10.68 -10.96
C TYR A 243 -14.39 -11.43 -9.65
N ILE A 244 -13.84 -12.65 -9.71
CA ILE A 244 -13.55 -13.47 -8.52
C ILE A 244 -12.67 -12.72 -7.51
N LEU A 245 -11.76 -11.88 -7.97
CA LEU A 245 -10.89 -11.08 -7.11
C LEU A 245 -11.51 -9.75 -6.69
N LEU A 246 -12.02 -8.99 -7.66
CA LEU A 246 -12.39 -7.61 -7.43
C LEU A 246 -13.78 -7.43 -6.81
N LEU A 247 -14.77 -8.28 -7.13
CA LEU A 247 -16.11 -8.12 -6.56
C LEU A 247 -16.15 -8.36 -5.05
N PRO A 248 -15.61 -9.48 -4.51
CA PRO A 248 -15.57 -9.68 -3.06
C PRO A 248 -14.71 -8.62 -2.35
N ALA A 249 -13.56 -8.25 -2.95
CA ALA A 249 -12.71 -7.19 -2.38
C ALA A 249 -13.43 -5.84 -2.34
N SER A 250 -14.19 -5.50 -3.39
CA SER A 250 -14.99 -4.26 -3.43
C SER A 250 -16.14 -4.30 -2.41
N PHE A 251 -16.82 -5.44 -2.25
CA PHE A 251 -17.86 -5.61 -1.24
C PHE A 251 -17.31 -5.37 0.18
N TRP A 252 -16.23 -6.05 0.56
CA TRP A 252 -15.57 -5.84 1.85
C TRP A 252 -15.03 -4.41 2.00
N SER A 253 -14.58 -3.79 0.91
CA SER A 253 -14.11 -2.40 0.92
C SER A 253 -15.24 -1.42 1.22
N LEU A 254 -16.42 -1.58 0.60
CA LEU A 254 -17.59 -0.75 0.90
C LEU A 254 -18.02 -0.93 2.36
N TYR A 255 -18.05 -2.17 2.84
CA TYR A 255 -18.38 -2.47 4.23
C TYR A 255 -17.39 -1.83 5.21
N SER A 256 -16.10 -1.97 4.95
CA SER A 256 -15.05 -1.36 5.78
C SER A 256 -15.14 0.17 5.81
N LEU A 257 -15.41 0.81 4.66
CA LEU A 257 -15.62 2.26 4.62
C LEU A 257 -16.88 2.67 5.40
N PHE A 258 -17.94 1.86 5.34
CA PHE A 258 -19.13 2.09 6.15
C PHE A 258 -18.83 2.03 7.65
N LEU A 259 -18.03 1.06 8.11
CA LEU A 259 -17.57 1.02 9.51
C LEU A 259 -16.79 2.29 9.91
N GLY A 260 -16.11 2.93 8.98
CA GLY A 260 -15.41 4.19 9.22
C GLY A 260 -16.29 5.33 9.74
N PHE A 261 -17.62 5.28 9.55
CA PHE A 261 -18.55 6.25 10.15
C PHE A 261 -18.65 6.14 11.66
N TYR A 262 -18.30 4.98 12.21
CA TYR A 262 -18.30 4.72 13.67
C TYR A 262 -16.93 4.97 14.31
N ASN A 263 -16.06 5.71 13.65
CA ASN A 263 -14.72 6.01 14.17
C ASN A 263 -14.76 7.17 15.17
N SER A 264 -14.48 6.88 16.44
CA SER A 264 -14.45 7.87 17.52
C SER A 264 -13.41 9.00 17.31
N ASN A 265 -12.38 8.78 16.51
CA ASN A 265 -11.39 9.82 16.19
C ASN A 265 -11.94 10.95 15.33
N TYR A 266 -13.13 10.78 14.74
CA TYR A 266 -13.82 11.79 13.93
C TYR A 266 -15.04 12.39 14.63
N SER A 267 -15.10 12.33 15.95
CA SER A 267 -16.19 12.85 16.79
C SER A 267 -16.30 14.39 16.84
N GLY A 268 -15.52 15.12 16.03
CA GLY A 268 -15.73 16.54 15.79
C GLY A 268 -16.95 16.82 14.90
N GLU A 269 -17.35 18.09 14.74
CA GLU A 269 -18.43 18.49 13.85
C GLU A 269 -18.27 17.84 12.47
N MET A 270 -19.23 17.02 12.09
CA MET A 270 -19.20 16.35 10.80
C MET A 270 -19.38 17.39 9.70
N ILE A 271 -18.26 17.77 9.10
CA ILE A 271 -18.26 18.64 7.90
C ILE A 271 -19.15 17.96 6.85
N SER A 272 -20.10 18.69 6.31
CA SER A 272 -21.03 18.20 5.29
C SER A 272 -20.26 17.65 4.07
N LEU A 273 -20.87 16.70 3.35
CA LEU A 273 -20.25 16.17 2.13
C LEU A 273 -19.93 17.29 1.12
N GLY A 274 -20.83 18.27 0.98
CA GLY A 274 -20.62 19.41 0.10
C GLY A 274 -19.36 20.20 0.46
N GLU A 275 -19.14 20.49 1.74
CA GLU A 275 -17.93 21.19 2.21
C GLU A 275 -16.66 20.34 2.04
N ARG A 276 -16.74 19.01 2.23
CA ARG A 276 -15.60 18.12 1.96
C ARG A 276 -15.20 18.18 0.49
N PHE A 277 -16.18 18.11 -0.41
CA PHE A 277 -15.91 18.23 -1.85
C PHE A 277 -15.42 19.63 -2.24
N ALA A 278 -15.92 20.68 -1.63
CA ALA A 278 -15.47 22.06 -1.87
C ALA A 278 -13.99 22.27 -1.44
N ARG A 279 -13.51 21.55 -0.41
CA ARG A 279 -12.11 21.61 0.05
C ARG A 279 -11.13 20.75 -0.77
N LEU A 280 -11.63 19.82 -1.61
CA LEU A 280 -10.76 18.96 -2.42
C LEU A 280 -9.83 19.72 -3.36
N PRO A 281 -10.28 20.75 -4.12
CA PRO A 281 -9.39 21.52 -5.01
C PRO A 281 -8.24 22.18 -4.26
N GLU A 282 -8.51 22.77 -3.10
CA GLU A 282 -7.50 23.42 -2.25
C GLU A 282 -6.50 22.38 -1.71
N GLY A 283 -6.98 21.24 -1.20
CA GLY A 283 -6.15 20.15 -0.73
C GLY A 283 -5.27 19.57 -1.84
N LEU A 284 -5.83 19.32 -3.03
CA LEU A 284 -5.08 18.86 -4.19
C LEU A 284 -4.04 19.89 -4.65
N PHE A 285 -4.42 21.16 -4.73
CA PHE A 285 -3.50 22.24 -5.09
C PHE A 285 -2.33 22.32 -4.10
N SER A 286 -2.63 22.31 -2.80
CA SER A 286 -1.60 22.32 -1.75
C SER A 286 -0.67 21.12 -1.86
N GLN A 287 -1.20 19.89 -2.02
CA GLN A 287 -0.37 18.68 -2.14
C GLN A 287 0.47 18.66 -3.41
N VAL A 288 -0.08 19.16 -4.53
CA VAL A 288 0.60 19.14 -5.82
C VAL A 288 1.67 20.24 -5.88
N PHE A 289 1.37 21.46 -5.50
CA PHE A 289 2.26 22.61 -5.75
C PHE A 289 3.16 22.98 -4.57
N HIS A 290 2.78 22.61 -3.33
CA HIS A 290 3.58 22.91 -2.15
C HIS A 290 4.37 21.69 -1.64
N SER A 291 4.23 20.52 -2.30
CA SER A 291 5.01 19.34 -1.94
C SER A 291 6.27 19.20 -2.79
N LEU A 292 7.32 18.62 -2.19
CA LEU A 292 8.54 18.22 -2.92
C LEU A 292 8.26 17.19 -4.03
N GLY A 293 7.06 16.59 -4.04
CA GLY A 293 6.61 15.66 -5.07
C GLY A 293 6.19 16.34 -6.39
N PHE A 294 5.95 17.66 -6.39
CA PHE A 294 5.50 18.38 -7.60
C PHE A 294 6.46 18.25 -8.78
N PRO A 295 7.77 18.45 -8.66
CA PRO A 295 8.70 18.29 -9.78
C PRO A 295 8.69 16.85 -10.33
N LEU A 296 8.60 15.84 -9.46
CA LEU A 296 8.50 14.44 -9.86
C LEU A 296 7.21 14.16 -10.60
N MET A 297 6.07 14.64 -10.11
CA MET A 297 4.78 14.49 -10.76
C MET A 297 4.78 15.16 -12.15
N LEU A 298 5.34 16.36 -12.26
CA LEU A 298 5.48 17.06 -13.53
C LEU A 298 6.35 16.26 -14.51
N LEU A 299 7.48 15.72 -14.03
CA LEU A 299 8.35 14.84 -14.82
C LEU A 299 7.58 13.60 -15.32
N PHE A 300 6.81 12.93 -14.45
CA PHE A 300 5.99 11.80 -14.84
C PHE A 300 4.94 12.16 -15.89
N ILE A 301 4.26 13.29 -15.76
CA ILE A 301 3.28 13.78 -16.75
C ILE A 301 3.98 14.01 -18.09
N VAL A 302 5.09 14.75 -18.11
CA VAL A 302 5.86 15.05 -19.33
C VAL A 302 6.35 13.77 -20.00
N LEU A 303 6.93 12.83 -19.23
CA LEU A 303 7.39 11.56 -19.74
C LEU A 303 6.24 10.71 -20.33
N ASN A 304 5.07 10.68 -19.68
CA ASN A 304 3.92 9.97 -20.21
C ASN A 304 3.42 10.61 -21.52
N ILE A 305 3.30 11.92 -21.58
CA ILE A 305 2.92 12.63 -22.81
C ILE A 305 3.94 12.34 -23.92
N TYR A 306 5.24 12.37 -23.62
CA TYR A 306 6.30 12.04 -24.58
C TYR A 306 6.19 10.59 -25.08
N LEU A 307 6.00 9.62 -24.18
CA LEU A 307 5.86 8.21 -24.51
C LEU A 307 4.60 7.93 -25.34
N ILE A 308 3.47 8.56 -25.03
CA ILE A 308 2.23 8.46 -25.79
C ILE A 308 2.44 8.99 -27.23
N LYS A 309 3.08 10.16 -27.36
CA LYS A 309 3.37 10.75 -28.69
C LYS A 309 4.36 9.90 -29.50
N ARG A 310 5.38 9.33 -28.83
CA ARG A 310 6.42 8.53 -29.50
C ARG A 310 5.92 7.14 -29.91
N ASN A 311 5.19 6.49 -29.03
CA ASN A 311 4.72 5.12 -29.25
C ASN A 311 3.39 5.14 -29.96
N LYS A 312 3.07 6.00 -30.90
CA LYS A 312 1.78 5.97 -31.60
C LYS A 312 0.98 4.77 -31.10
N PHE A 313 0.12 4.94 -30.10
CA PHE A 313 -0.74 3.86 -29.66
C PHE A 313 -1.57 3.48 -30.88
N SER A 314 -1.02 2.58 -31.68
CA SER A 314 -1.80 1.83 -32.65
C SER A 314 -2.74 0.99 -31.80
N GLY A 315 -3.99 1.32 -31.88
CA GLY A 315 -5.09 0.69 -31.15
C GLY A 315 -5.13 -0.80 -31.24
#